data_eba02a4d01828a83be6a11e683a64417
#
_entry.id   eba02a4d01828a83be6a11e683a64417
#
_cell.length_a   1.000
_cell.length_b   1.000
_cell.length_c   1.000
_cell.angle_alpha   90.00
_cell.angle_beta   90.00
_cell.angle_gamma   90.00
#
_symmetry.space_group_name_H-M   'P 1'
#
loop_
_entity.id
_entity.type
_entity.pdbx_description
1 polymer ?
#
loop_
_entity_poly.entity_id
_entity_poly.type
_entity_poly.pdbx_seq_one_letter_code
_entity_poly.pdbx_strand_id
1 'polypeptide(L)'
;LTRFPEHSQHVSYLQVAVPSREDVSEYAQLRPILNRMAGDINGRHGTFDWVPLRYMSQGVSRGTLAGFHRISRVGLVTPLRDGMNLVAHEYVAAQDAEEPGVLVLSRFAGAASYFQDALIVNPNDPDEIAEAMHTALTGPLQERRIRHARLFENVLRLTAASYCQKFVASLSAKQGA
;
A
#
# COMPACT_ATOMS: atom_id res chain seq x y z
N LEU A 1 1.35 -1.42 17.38
CA LEU A 1 1.99 -2.23 18.42
C LEU A 1 1.36 -2.00 19.80
N THR A 2 1.03 -0.77 20.15
CA THR A 2 0.35 -0.49 21.45
C THR A 2 -0.99 -1.21 21.57
N ARG A 3 -1.77 -1.26 20.48
CA ARG A 3 -3.08 -1.92 20.43
C ARG A 3 -2.98 -3.43 20.24
N PHE A 4 -1.99 -3.89 19.49
CA PHE A 4 -1.74 -5.28 19.14
C PHE A 4 -0.29 -5.65 19.51
N PRO A 5 0.04 -5.81 20.80
CA PRO A 5 1.40 -6.04 21.27
C PRO A 5 1.98 -7.39 20.81
N GLU A 6 1.14 -8.35 20.44
CA GLU A 6 1.55 -9.66 19.91
C GLU A 6 2.33 -9.57 18.59
N HIS A 7 2.25 -8.46 17.87
CA HIS A 7 3.05 -8.20 16.68
C HIS A 7 4.45 -7.64 16.98
N SER A 8 4.72 -7.29 18.23
CA SER A 8 6.04 -6.81 18.63
C SER A 8 7.10 -7.91 18.42
N GLN A 9 8.23 -7.53 17.84
CA GLN A 9 9.34 -8.41 17.46
C GLN A 9 9.03 -9.44 16.33
N HIS A 10 7.80 -9.50 15.85
CA HIS A 10 7.40 -10.42 14.77
C HIS A 10 7.16 -9.73 13.43
N VAL A 11 6.91 -8.42 13.45
CA VAL A 11 6.56 -7.64 12.25
C VAL A 11 7.44 -6.40 12.15
N SER A 12 8.01 -6.16 10.97
CA SER A 12 8.66 -4.88 10.65
C SER A 12 7.94 -4.21 9.50
N TYR A 13 7.65 -2.93 9.65
CA TYR A 13 7.09 -2.11 8.59
C TYR A 13 8.22 -1.49 7.77
N LEU A 14 8.27 -1.79 6.47
CA LEU A 14 9.19 -1.18 5.52
C LEU A 14 8.49 -0.04 4.78
N GLN A 15 8.98 1.17 4.95
CA GLN A 15 8.51 2.33 4.22
C GLN A 15 9.59 2.84 3.27
N VAL A 16 9.33 2.76 1.97
CA VAL A 16 10.17 3.37 0.93
C VAL A 16 9.53 4.69 0.53
N ALA A 17 10.15 5.81 0.93
CA ALA A 17 9.67 7.15 0.68
C ALA A 17 10.74 7.95 -0.08
N VAL A 18 10.75 7.77 -1.39
CA VAL A 18 11.69 8.48 -2.28
C VAL A 18 11.33 9.96 -2.30
N PRO A 19 12.29 10.86 -2.06
CA PRO A 19 12.05 12.28 -2.21
C PRO A 19 11.56 12.60 -3.63
N SER A 20 10.46 13.29 -3.72
CA SER A 20 9.93 13.82 -4.99
C SER A 20 9.57 15.27 -4.80
N ARG A 21 9.68 16.07 -5.87
CA ARG A 21 9.32 17.49 -5.86
C ARG A 21 10.08 18.27 -4.78
N GLU A 22 11.39 18.07 -4.68
CA GLU A 22 12.26 18.77 -3.69
C GLU A 22 12.21 20.30 -3.84
N ASP A 23 11.81 20.79 -5.02
CA ASP A 23 11.60 22.21 -5.30
C ASP A 23 10.37 22.81 -4.58
N VAL A 24 9.53 21.98 -3.97
CA VAL A 24 8.33 22.41 -3.23
C VAL A 24 8.67 22.42 -1.74
N SER A 25 8.60 23.60 -1.13
CA SER A 25 9.02 23.83 0.27
C SER A 25 8.33 22.92 1.29
N GLU A 26 7.07 22.56 1.05
CA GLU A 26 6.28 21.68 1.91
C GLU A 26 6.84 20.25 1.95
N TYR A 27 7.32 19.75 0.81
CA TYR A 27 7.94 18.41 0.75
C TYR A 27 9.32 18.39 1.41
N ALA A 28 10.10 19.48 1.29
CA ALA A 28 11.38 19.61 1.97
C ALA A 28 11.24 19.57 3.50
N GLN A 29 10.14 20.16 4.04
CA GLN A 29 9.85 20.16 5.47
C GLN A 29 9.36 18.80 6.01
N LEU A 30 8.74 17.97 5.19
CA LEU A 30 8.25 16.66 5.61
C LEU A 30 9.37 15.67 5.96
N ARG A 31 10.49 15.72 5.27
CA ARG A 31 11.59 14.78 5.47
C ARG A 31 12.16 14.79 6.91
N PRO A 32 12.50 15.95 7.50
CA PRO A 32 12.94 15.99 8.90
C PRO A 32 11.88 15.49 9.88
N ILE A 33 10.60 15.74 9.61
CA ILE A 33 9.48 15.26 10.42
C ILE A 33 9.41 13.74 10.37
N LEU A 34 9.44 13.14 9.18
CA LEU A 34 9.41 11.69 9.00
C LEU A 34 10.61 11.00 9.64
N ASN A 35 11.83 11.57 9.49
CA ASN A 35 13.02 11.05 10.13
C ASN A 35 12.91 11.06 11.66
N ARG A 36 12.39 12.14 12.25
CA ARG A 36 12.15 12.24 13.68
C ARG A 36 11.12 11.21 14.15
N MET A 37 9.98 11.12 13.46
CA MET A 37 8.92 10.15 13.79
C MET A 37 9.43 8.71 13.71
N ALA A 38 10.22 8.38 12.68
CA ALA A 38 10.83 7.06 12.56
C ALA A 38 11.78 6.76 13.71
N GLY A 39 12.60 7.74 14.11
CA GLY A 39 13.49 7.65 15.27
C GLY A 39 12.72 7.46 16.58
N ASP A 40 11.67 8.25 16.80
CA ASP A 40 10.81 8.18 18.00
C ASP A 40 10.09 6.83 18.10
N ILE A 41 9.57 6.31 16.99
CA ILE A 41 8.90 4.99 16.94
C ILE A 41 9.91 3.88 17.26
N ASN A 42 11.06 3.89 16.62
CA ASN A 42 12.08 2.88 16.84
C ASN A 42 12.69 2.95 18.25
N GLY A 43 12.89 4.15 18.79
CA GLY A 43 13.36 4.34 20.16
C GLY A 43 12.35 3.89 21.22
N ARG A 44 11.06 3.97 20.93
CA ARG A 44 9.97 3.59 21.85
C ARG A 44 9.68 2.09 21.84
N HIS A 45 9.76 1.45 20.67
CA HIS A 45 9.29 0.08 20.47
C HIS A 45 10.40 -0.90 20.05
N GLY A 46 11.55 -0.40 19.61
CA GLY A 46 12.66 -1.24 19.16
C GLY A 46 13.34 -1.98 20.30
N THR A 47 14.00 -3.07 19.96
CA THR A 47 14.90 -3.83 20.83
C THR A 47 16.30 -3.83 20.24
N PHE A 48 17.26 -4.48 20.93
CA PHE A 48 18.64 -4.56 20.46
C PHE A 48 18.76 -5.16 19.03
N ASP A 49 17.96 -6.15 18.73
CA ASP A 49 18.04 -6.95 17.49
C ASP A 49 16.85 -6.72 16.53
N TRP A 50 15.88 -5.89 16.92
CA TRP A 50 14.68 -5.64 16.09
C TRP A 50 14.23 -4.19 16.14
N VAL A 51 13.78 -3.68 14.97
CA VAL A 51 13.15 -2.37 14.83
C VAL A 51 11.80 -2.50 14.12
N PRO A 52 10.75 -1.85 14.63
CA PRO A 52 9.40 -1.90 14.06
C PRO A 52 9.30 -1.19 12.71
N LEU A 53 10.07 -0.13 12.48
CA LEU A 53 10.00 0.70 11.29
C LEU A 53 11.36 0.78 10.59
N ARG A 54 11.40 0.31 9.35
CA ARG A 54 12.53 0.48 8.42
C ARG A 54 12.15 1.57 7.42
N TYR A 55 12.66 2.77 7.65
CA TYR A 55 12.40 3.93 6.79
C TYR A 55 13.55 4.12 5.81
N MET A 56 13.23 4.11 4.51
CA MET A 56 14.18 4.30 3.41
C MET A 56 13.80 5.53 2.60
N SER A 57 14.70 6.49 2.49
CA SER A 57 14.55 7.69 1.66
C SER A 57 15.26 7.62 0.31
N GLN A 58 15.90 6.49 0.01
CA GLN A 58 16.57 6.25 -1.27
C GLN A 58 15.68 5.43 -2.20
N GLY A 59 15.74 5.77 -3.50
CA GLY A 59 15.08 4.98 -4.53
C GLY A 59 15.71 3.59 -4.66
N VAL A 60 14.88 2.61 -4.93
CA VAL A 60 15.28 1.24 -5.22
C VAL A 60 14.94 0.88 -6.67
N SER A 61 15.62 -0.11 -7.23
CA SER A 61 15.27 -0.60 -8.57
C SER A 61 13.85 -1.18 -8.60
N ARG A 62 13.23 -1.19 -9.78
CA ARG A 62 11.90 -1.82 -9.96
C ARG A 62 11.90 -3.29 -9.54
N GLY A 63 12.97 -4.03 -9.85
CA GLY A 63 13.11 -5.43 -9.44
C GLY A 63 13.18 -5.59 -7.93
N THR A 64 13.92 -4.72 -7.24
CA THR A 64 13.99 -4.70 -5.78
C THR A 64 12.64 -4.38 -5.16
N LEU A 65 11.92 -3.38 -5.71
CA LEU A 65 10.59 -2.99 -5.24
C LEU A 65 9.58 -4.13 -5.42
N ALA A 66 9.59 -4.78 -6.58
CA ALA A 66 8.76 -5.96 -6.82
C ALA A 66 9.08 -7.10 -5.83
N GLY A 67 10.36 -7.31 -5.51
CA GLY A 67 10.79 -8.24 -4.45
C GLY A 67 10.23 -7.88 -3.08
N PHE A 68 10.27 -6.61 -2.69
CA PHE A 68 9.66 -6.14 -1.43
C PHE A 68 8.16 -6.38 -1.41
N HIS A 69 7.46 -6.06 -2.50
CA HIS A 69 6.02 -6.35 -2.61
C HIS A 69 5.75 -7.85 -2.49
N ARG A 70 6.53 -8.69 -3.18
CA ARG A 70 6.33 -10.15 -3.20
C ARG A 70 6.45 -10.79 -1.82
N ILE A 71 7.40 -10.35 -1.00
CA ILE A 71 7.62 -10.93 0.33
C ILE A 71 6.78 -10.29 1.44
N SER A 72 6.10 -9.17 1.14
CA SER A 72 5.34 -8.44 2.14
C SER A 72 3.98 -9.09 2.40
N ARG A 73 3.74 -9.48 3.65
CA ARG A 73 2.44 -10.01 4.11
C ARG A 73 1.31 -8.98 3.97
N VAL A 74 1.62 -7.71 4.13
CA VAL A 74 0.65 -6.61 4.04
C VAL A 74 1.19 -5.53 3.12
N GLY A 75 0.42 -5.13 2.13
CA GLY A 75 0.62 -3.91 1.35
C GLY A 75 -0.22 -2.79 1.93
N LEU A 76 0.43 -1.79 2.55
CA LEU A 76 -0.27 -0.65 3.14
C LEU A 76 -0.20 0.55 2.18
N VAL A 77 -1.34 0.89 1.59
CA VAL A 77 -1.47 1.96 0.58
C VAL A 77 -2.56 2.92 1.04
N THR A 78 -2.17 3.93 1.79
CA THR A 78 -3.09 4.84 2.51
C THR A 78 -2.93 6.31 2.11
N PRO A 79 -3.01 6.66 0.80
CA PRO A 79 -3.00 8.06 0.40
C PRO A 79 -4.23 8.79 0.94
N LEU A 80 -4.06 10.06 1.30
CA LEU A 80 -5.17 10.94 1.67
C LEU A 80 -6.06 11.27 0.46
N ARG A 81 -5.46 11.29 -0.74
CA ARG A 81 -6.14 11.45 -2.02
C ARG A 81 -5.22 11.00 -3.15
N ASP A 82 -5.71 10.14 -4.02
CA ASP A 82 -4.97 9.69 -5.20
C ASP A 82 -5.93 9.32 -6.33
N GLY A 83 -5.64 9.73 -7.56
CA GLY A 83 -6.52 9.51 -8.71
C GLY A 83 -6.60 8.06 -9.16
N MET A 84 -5.55 7.28 -9.00
CA MET A 84 -5.48 5.87 -9.40
C MET A 84 -4.81 5.02 -8.34
N ASN A 85 -3.56 5.30 -8.03
CA ASN A 85 -2.63 4.56 -7.20
C ASN A 85 -2.08 3.27 -7.82
N LEU A 86 -1.02 3.42 -8.61
CA LEU A 86 -0.35 2.28 -9.25
C LEU A 86 0.32 1.34 -8.23
N VAL A 87 0.74 1.83 -7.07
CA VAL A 87 1.39 1.00 -6.03
C VAL A 87 0.48 -0.14 -5.58
N ALA A 88 -0.83 0.12 -5.46
CA ALA A 88 -1.81 -0.93 -5.15
C ALA A 88 -1.85 -2.02 -6.22
N HIS A 89 -1.79 -1.64 -7.51
CA HIS A 89 -1.73 -2.58 -8.63
C HIS A 89 -0.41 -3.36 -8.64
N GLU A 90 0.72 -2.68 -8.43
CA GLU A 90 2.05 -3.27 -8.39
C GLU A 90 2.17 -4.28 -7.24
N TYR A 91 1.62 -3.95 -6.07
CA TYR A 91 1.59 -4.87 -4.94
C TYR A 91 0.82 -6.16 -5.28
N VAL A 92 -0.41 -6.04 -5.78
CA VAL A 92 -1.23 -7.19 -6.15
C VAL A 92 -0.58 -8.04 -7.24
N ALA A 93 0.00 -7.39 -8.27
CA ALA A 93 0.67 -8.07 -9.37
C ALA A 93 1.94 -8.83 -8.95
N ALA A 94 2.64 -8.36 -7.91
CA ALA A 94 3.89 -8.96 -7.45
C ALA A 94 3.68 -10.15 -6.50
N GLN A 95 2.48 -10.32 -5.93
CA GLN A 95 2.22 -11.34 -4.93
C GLN A 95 2.33 -12.77 -5.48
N ASP A 96 2.68 -13.72 -4.60
CA ASP A 96 2.60 -15.14 -4.89
C ASP A 96 1.17 -15.63 -4.72
N ALA A 97 0.60 -16.26 -5.76
CA ALA A 97 -0.76 -16.77 -5.69
C ALA A 97 -0.95 -17.89 -4.65
N GLU A 98 0.12 -18.64 -4.35
CA GLU A 98 0.08 -19.72 -3.36
C GLU A 98 0.14 -19.21 -1.93
N GLU A 99 0.85 -18.09 -1.70
CA GLU A 99 0.95 -17.48 -0.37
C GLU A 99 0.87 -15.94 -0.45
N PRO A 100 -0.25 -15.38 -0.92
CA PRO A 100 -0.37 -13.95 -1.09
C PRO A 100 -0.46 -13.21 0.24
N GLY A 101 0.00 -11.96 0.24
CA GLY A 101 -0.31 -10.98 1.27
C GLY A 101 -1.71 -10.37 1.08
N VAL A 102 -2.03 -9.38 1.90
CA VAL A 102 -3.30 -8.65 1.89
C VAL A 102 -3.05 -7.18 1.62
N LEU A 103 -3.82 -6.61 0.71
CA LEU A 103 -3.82 -5.17 0.44
C LEU A 103 -4.73 -4.44 1.43
N VAL A 104 -4.17 -3.48 2.15
CA VAL A 104 -4.89 -2.46 2.93
C VAL A 104 -4.87 -1.17 2.12
N LEU A 105 -6.04 -0.67 1.73
CA LEU A 105 -6.17 0.39 0.74
C LEU A 105 -7.05 1.53 1.24
N SER A 106 -6.57 2.77 1.06
CA SER A 106 -7.38 3.96 1.34
C SER A 106 -8.63 4.00 0.47
N ARG A 107 -9.78 4.31 1.08
CA ARG A 107 -11.04 4.59 0.37
C ARG A 107 -10.96 5.80 -0.57
N PHE A 108 -9.93 6.64 -0.42
CA PHE A 108 -9.70 7.83 -1.25
C PHE A 108 -8.70 7.59 -2.39
N ALA A 109 -8.22 6.35 -2.57
CA ALA A 109 -7.51 5.94 -3.76
C ALA A 109 -8.50 5.56 -4.86
N GLY A 110 -8.27 5.99 -6.11
CA GLY A 110 -9.11 5.62 -7.24
C GLY A 110 -9.20 4.11 -7.46
N ALA A 111 -8.12 3.39 -7.13
CA ALA A 111 -8.08 1.92 -7.15
C ALA A 111 -9.12 1.27 -6.23
N ALA A 112 -9.57 1.94 -5.17
CA ALA A 112 -10.55 1.38 -4.24
C ALA A 112 -11.90 1.07 -4.90
N SER A 113 -12.25 1.77 -5.98
CA SER A 113 -13.46 1.50 -6.76
C SER A 113 -13.43 0.14 -7.48
N TYR A 114 -12.26 -0.40 -7.73
CA TYR A 114 -12.04 -1.67 -8.43
C TYR A 114 -11.56 -2.78 -7.49
N PHE A 115 -10.87 -2.43 -6.42
CA PHE A 115 -10.25 -3.35 -5.48
C PHE A 115 -11.09 -3.57 -4.22
N GLN A 116 -12.34 -3.97 -4.40
CA GLN A 116 -13.30 -4.16 -3.30
C GLN A 116 -12.94 -5.33 -2.37
N ASP A 117 -12.10 -6.26 -2.81
CA ASP A 117 -11.58 -7.36 -1.99
C ASP A 117 -10.33 -6.98 -1.17
N ALA A 118 -9.83 -5.74 -1.28
CA ALA A 118 -8.86 -5.17 -0.36
C ALA A 118 -9.53 -4.83 0.99
N LEU A 119 -8.74 -4.67 2.05
CA LEU A 119 -9.23 -4.08 3.29
C LEU A 119 -9.26 -2.56 3.12
N ILE A 120 -10.45 -2.03 2.92
CA ILE A 120 -10.66 -0.60 2.65
C ILE A 120 -10.71 0.16 3.97
N VAL A 121 -9.88 1.21 4.08
CA VAL A 121 -9.74 2.00 5.31
C VAL A 121 -9.86 3.50 5.06
N ASN A 122 -10.23 4.23 6.11
CA ASN A 122 -10.08 5.68 6.16
C ASN A 122 -8.63 6.04 6.54
N PRO A 123 -7.83 6.68 5.67
CA PRO A 123 -6.45 7.01 5.98
C PRO A 123 -6.29 8.06 7.10
N ASN A 124 -7.38 8.73 7.50
CA ASN A 124 -7.39 9.66 8.62
C ASN A 124 -7.73 8.99 9.97
N ASP A 125 -8.01 7.69 9.97
CA ASP A 125 -8.34 6.92 11.15
C ASP A 125 -7.23 5.88 11.45
N PRO A 126 -6.30 6.20 12.37
CA PRO A 126 -5.22 5.28 12.72
C PRO A 126 -5.71 3.97 13.35
N ASP A 127 -6.86 3.98 14.03
CA ASP A 127 -7.40 2.78 14.66
C ASP A 127 -7.98 1.83 13.63
N GLU A 128 -8.71 2.34 12.62
CA GLU A 128 -9.19 1.56 11.47
C GLU A 128 -8.02 0.94 10.69
N ILE A 129 -6.94 1.70 10.48
CA ILE A 129 -5.73 1.20 9.83
C ILE A 129 -5.09 0.08 10.67
N ALA A 130 -4.95 0.27 11.98
CA ALA A 130 -4.35 -0.72 12.87
C ALA A 130 -5.15 -2.04 12.89
N GLU A 131 -6.49 -1.98 12.93
CA GLU A 131 -7.38 -3.13 12.83
C GLU A 131 -7.24 -3.86 11.49
N ALA A 132 -7.21 -3.12 10.39
CA ALA A 132 -7.04 -3.70 9.07
C ALA A 132 -5.67 -4.39 8.94
N MET A 133 -4.60 -3.78 9.46
CA MET A 133 -3.28 -4.40 9.48
C MET A 133 -3.26 -5.69 10.33
N HIS A 134 -3.88 -5.67 11.51
CA HIS A 134 -4.02 -6.86 12.36
C HIS A 134 -4.76 -7.97 11.62
N THR A 135 -5.91 -7.65 11.03
CA THR A 135 -6.71 -8.58 10.21
C THR A 135 -5.89 -9.16 9.04
N ALA A 136 -5.11 -8.32 8.36
CA ALA A 136 -4.26 -8.74 7.24
C ALA A 136 -3.14 -9.70 7.69
N LEU A 137 -2.54 -9.46 8.87
CA LEU A 137 -1.45 -10.27 9.42
C LEU A 137 -1.95 -11.63 9.92
N THR A 138 -3.14 -11.68 10.54
CA THR A 138 -3.69 -12.87 11.20
C THR A 138 -4.64 -13.68 10.31
N GLY A 139 -5.07 -13.10 9.18
CA GLY A 139 -6.02 -13.72 8.27
C GLY A 139 -5.57 -15.08 7.72
N PRO A 140 -6.49 -16.07 7.65
CA PRO A 140 -6.18 -17.40 7.17
C PRO A 140 -5.75 -17.41 5.70
N LEU A 141 -4.86 -18.33 5.33
CA LEU A 141 -4.31 -18.43 3.97
C LEU A 141 -5.40 -18.53 2.90
N GLN A 142 -6.44 -19.31 3.15
CA GLN A 142 -7.53 -19.50 2.18
C GLN A 142 -8.24 -18.19 1.86
N GLU A 143 -8.51 -17.36 2.87
CA GLU A 143 -9.13 -16.05 2.65
C GLU A 143 -8.21 -15.12 1.87
N ARG A 144 -6.92 -15.11 2.18
CA ARG A 144 -5.93 -14.31 1.44
C ARG A 144 -5.85 -14.71 -0.03
N ARG A 145 -5.89 -16.01 -0.33
CA ARG A 145 -5.93 -16.52 -1.70
C ARG A 145 -7.17 -16.05 -2.46
N ILE A 146 -8.34 -16.13 -1.83
CA ILE A 146 -9.60 -15.68 -2.45
C ILE A 146 -9.54 -14.19 -2.76
N ARG A 147 -9.12 -13.36 -1.78
CA ARG A 147 -8.98 -11.92 -1.97
C ARG A 147 -7.99 -11.61 -3.09
N HIS A 148 -6.80 -12.21 -3.06
CA HIS A 148 -5.77 -11.99 -4.07
C HIS A 148 -6.26 -12.37 -5.47
N ALA A 149 -6.89 -13.53 -5.65
CA ALA A 149 -7.38 -13.98 -6.96
C ALA A 149 -8.33 -12.94 -7.59
N ARG A 150 -9.28 -12.42 -6.81
CA ARG A 150 -10.24 -11.40 -7.27
C ARG A 150 -9.58 -10.06 -7.57
N LEU A 151 -8.62 -9.63 -6.74
CA LEU A 151 -7.84 -8.42 -6.99
C LEU A 151 -6.98 -8.56 -8.25
N PHE A 152 -6.36 -9.71 -8.44
CA PHE A 152 -5.49 -9.98 -9.60
C PHE A 152 -6.29 -10.01 -10.92
N GLU A 153 -7.49 -10.55 -10.93
CA GLU A 153 -8.41 -10.46 -12.09
C GLU A 153 -8.64 -8.99 -12.50
N ASN A 154 -8.84 -8.10 -11.51
CA ASN A 154 -8.97 -6.68 -11.79
C ASN A 154 -7.69 -6.05 -12.34
N VAL A 155 -6.50 -6.45 -11.86
CA VAL A 155 -5.22 -6.02 -12.43
C VAL A 155 -5.11 -6.41 -13.89
N LEU A 156 -5.44 -7.65 -14.25
CA LEU A 156 -5.41 -8.13 -15.64
C LEU A 156 -6.39 -7.39 -16.56
N ARG A 157 -7.53 -6.95 -16.04
CA ARG A 157 -8.57 -6.23 -16.81
C ARG A 157 -8.29 -4.75 -16.97
N LEU A 158 -7.58 -4.14 -16.02
CA LEU A 158 -7.32 -2.69 -15.96
C LEU A 158 -5.97 -2.34 -16.60
N THR A 159 -5.79 -2.72 -17.85
CA THR A 159 -4.59 -2.38 -18.62
C THR A 159 -4.66 -0.95 -19.18
N ALA A 160 -3.51 -0.38 -19.54
CA ALA A 160 -3.45 0.91 -20.22
C ALA A 160 -4.30 0.91 -21.51
N ALA A 161 -4.31 -0.20 -22.26
CA ALA A 161 -5.12 -0.36 -23.46
C ALA A 161 -6.62 -0.28 -23.14
N SER A 162 -7.09 -0.98 -22.11
CA SER A 162 -8.51 -0.93 -21.71
C SER A 162 -8.93 0.44 -21.20
N TYR A 163 -8.03 1.16 -20.52
CA TYR A 163 -8.26 2.53 -20.10
C TYR A 163 -8.40 3.47 -21.31
N CYS A 164 -7.46 3.42 -22.27
CA CYS A 164 -7.53 4.23 -23.48
C CYS A 164 -8.82 3.98 -24.28
N GLN A 165 -9.23 2.71 -24.44
CA GLN A 165 -10.47 2.36 -25.13
C GLN A 165 -11.69 2.98 -24.45
N LYS A 166 -11.81 2.85 -23.12
CA LYS A 166 -12.93 3.45 -22.36
C LYS A 166 -12.92 4.97 -22.42
N PHE A 167 -11.74 5.60 -22.36
CA PHE A 167 -11.59 7.03 -22.45
C PHE A 167 -12.06 7.56 -23.82
N VAL A 168 -11.59 6.96 -24.91
CA VAL A 168 -12.00 7.32 -26.27
C VAL A 168 -13.51 7.11 -26.47
N ALA A 169 -14.05 5.98 -26.01
CA ALA A 169 -15.49 5.72 -26.09
C ALA A 169 -16.32 6.77 -25.35
N SER A 170 -15.86 7.19 -24.16
CA SER A 170 -16.54 8.24 -23.38
C SER A 170 -16.51 9.61 -24.05
N LEU A 171 -15.42 9.94 -24.75
CA LEU A 171 -15.32 11.18 -25.54
C LEU A 171 -16.26 11.16 -26.74
N SER A 172 -16.29 10.04 -27.47
CA SER A 172 -17.16 9.88 -28.66
C SER A 172 -18.65 9.94 -28.29
N ALA A 173 -19.04 9.38 -27.15
CA ALA A 173 -20.42 9.42 -26.66
C ALA A 173 -20.91 10.84 -26.29
N LYS A 174 -20.00 11.74 -25.88
CA LYS A 174 -20.34 13.13 -25.55
C LYS A 174 -20.45 14.05 -26.78
N GLN A 175 -19.95 13.65 -27.92
CA GLN A 175 -20.03 14.46 -29.17
C GLN A 175 -21.35 14.20 -29.92
N GLY A 176 -22.17 13.24 -29.51
CA GLY A 176 -23.46 12.90 -30.12
C GLY A 176 -24.69 13.38 -29.32
N ALA A 177 -24.50 14.18 -28.28
CA ALA A 177 -25.54 14.80 -27.47
C ALA A 177 -25.44 16.32 -27.54
#